data_5f2dfff63f0fe7f5b148e9cbf489f864
#
_entry.id   5f2dfff63f0fe7f5b148e9cbf489f864
#
_cell.length_a   1.000
_cell.length_b   1.000
_cell.length_c   1.000
_cell.angle_alpha   90.00
_cell.angle_beta   90.00
_cell.angle_gamma   90.00
#
_symmetry.space_group_name_H-M   'P 1'
#
loop_
_entity.id
_entity.type
_entity.pdbx_description
1 polymer ?
#
loop_
_entity_poly.entity_id
_entity_poly.type
_entity_poly.pdbx_seq_one_letter_code
_entity_poly.pdbx_strand_id
1 'polypeptide(L)'
;MEKENNPKIIICMSTYNGEKYVKEQIESLLNQTYNNIEIYVRDDGSKDNTIKILEEYEKQNKIHFIKGKNVGVVKSFYECLQLAYNNADFFAYCDQDDKWHEDKIEKAITKLSEKSQEIPLLYFSEFNYCDENLNFLNKSNINKKGTSFQNSIVECLSFGITEVFNKKLAEKILNSGTDNICFHDWWAYMISAGIGKVIYDEEATVEYRRTGNNVSPSGKVGIQLQIYRIKKFLFGKYFKNIREQINKYKVQFSKELNKENKKIIDLFSIKYSFIKSIKKVFYPKMFRQNIIDEIMCRV
;
A
#
# COMPACT_ATOMS: atom_id res chain seq x y z
N MET A 1 -23.14 -25.71 15.40
CA MET A 1 -23.20 -24.31 14.96
C MET A 1 -21.77 -23.82 14.88
N GLU A 2 -21.18 -23.80 13.69
CA GLU A 2 -19.93 -23.08 13.46
C GLU A 2 -20.19 -21.62 13.82
N LYS A 3 -19.37 -21.03 14.70
CA LYS A 3 -19.37 -19.59 14.91
C LYS A 3 -19.15 -18.98 13.54
N GLU A 4 -20.11 -18.23 13.02
CA GLU A 4 -19.86 -17.36 11.87
C GLU A 4 -18.56 -16.62 12.16
N ASN A 5 -17.54 -16.93 11.37
CA ASN A 5 -16.23 -16.33 11.52
C ASN A 5 -16.34 -14.90 10.94
N ASN A 6 -16.77 -13.95 11.79
CA ASN A 6 -16.94 -12.55 11.44
C ASN A 6 -15.82 -11.73 12.10
N PRO A 7 -14.56 -11.85 11.58
CA PRO A 7 -13.41 -11.20 12.18
C PRO A 7 -13.54 -9.67 12.09
N LYS A 8 -13.02 -8.99 13.09
CA LYS A 8 -13.05 -7.53 13.13
C LYS A 8 -12.00 -6.94 12.23
N ILE A 9 -12.39 -5.96 11.42
CA ILE A 9 -11.48 -5.15 10.60
C ILE A 9 -11.49 -3.70 11.04
N ILE A 10 -10.31 -3.07 11.06
CA ILE A 10 -10.18 -1.62 11.23
C ILE A 10 -9.63 -1.01 9.94
N ILE A 11 -10.35 -0.02 9.43
CA ILE A 11 -9.90 0.81 8.31
C ILE A 11 -9.07 1.96 8.88
N CYS A 12 -7.78 2.01 8.53
CA CYS A 12 -6.84 3.06 8.89
C CYS A 12 -6.81 4.12 7.79
N MET A 13 -7.41 5.27 8.04
CA MET A 13 -7.42 6.42 7.11
C MET A 13 -6.43 7.48 7.58
N SER A 14 -5.65 8.03 6.65
CA SER A 14 -4.83 9.21 6.89
C SER A 14 -5.35 10.39 6.10
N THR A 15 -5.51 11.55 6.78
CA THR A 15 -6.00 12.78 6.14
C THR A 15 -5.00 13.94 6.26
N TYR A 16 -4.95 14.79 5.23
CA TYR A 16 -4.23 16.06 5.23
C TYR A 16 -4.81 17.01 4.18
N ASN A 17 -5.45 18.10 4.61
CA ASN A 17 -6.11 19.08 3.75
C ASN A 17 -7.06 18.42 2.73
N GLY A 18 -7.99 17.60 3.23
CA GLY A 18 -8.90 16.76 2.44
C GLY A 18 -10.35 17.23 2.42
N GLU A 19 -10.66 18.48 2.84
CA GLU A 19 -12.03 18.94 3.02
C GLU A 19 -12.96 18.71 1.81
N LYS A 20 -12.37 18.67 0.60
CA LYS A 20 -13.13 18.53 -0.65
C LYS A 20 -13.74 17.13 -0.81
N TYR A 21 -13.06 16.07 -0.33
CA TYR A 21 -13.42 14.69 -0.68
C TYR A 21 -13.63 13.78 0.54
N VAL A 22 -13.09 14.14 1.71
CA VAL A 22 -13.06 13.26 2.90
C VAL A 22 -14.45 12.79 3.33
N LYS A 23 -15.47 13.63 3.15
CA LYS A 23 -16.86 13.26 3.45
C LYS A 23 -17.36 12.12 2.56
N GLU A 24 -17.16 12.23 1.24
CA GLU A 24 -17.58 11.21 0.28
C GLU A 24 -16.84 9.89 0.53
N GLN A 25 -15.54 9.97 0.85
CA GLN A 25 -14.76 8.78 1.21
C GLN A 25 -15.32 8.11 2.47
N ILE A 26 -15.56 8.85 3.57
CA ILE A 26 -16.11 8.27 4.81
C ILE A 26 -17.47 7.63 4.57
N GLU A 27 -18.37 8.27 3.82
CA GLU A 27 -19.67 7.67 3.49
C GLU A 27 -19.52 6.36 2.73
N SER A 28 -18.53 6.22 1.83
CA SER A 28 -18.28 4.95 1.13
C SER A 28 -17.78 3.84 2.06
N LEU A 29 -17.08 4.19 3.15
CA LEU A 29 -16.65 3.23 4.16
C LEU A 29 -17.81 2.80 5.07
N LEU A 30 -18.73 3.71 5.39
CA LEU A 30 -19.91 3.43 6.21
C LEU A 30 -20.94 2.57 5.47
N ASN A 31 -20.91 2.56 4.13
CA ASN A 31 -21.80 1.78 3.26
C ASN A 31 -21.24 0.40 2.89
N GLN A 32 -20.19 -0.10 3.56
CA GLN A 32 -19.69 -1.44 3.29
C GLN A 32 -20.69 -2.53 3.68
N THR A 33 -20.80 -3.58 2.86
CA THR A 33 -21.66 -4.75 3.14
C THR A 33 -21.19 -5.57 4.34
N TYR A 34 -19.89 -5.54 4.60
CA TYR A 34 -19.30 -6.20 5.78
C TYR A 34 -19.56 -5.38 7.05
N ASN A 35 -20.14 -5.98 8.08
CA ASN A 35 -20.69 -5.24 9.22
C ASN A 35 -19.72 -5.06 10.40
N ASN A 36 -18.67 -5.89 10.54
CA ASN A 36 -17.76 -5.81 11.69
C ASN A 36 -16.57 -4.91 11.40
N ILE A 37 -16.85 -3.64 11.12
CA ILE A 37 -15.88 -2.61 10.72
C ILE A 37 -15.83 -1.50 11.76
N GLU A 38 -14.63 -1.03 12.07
CA GLU A 38 -14.38 0.29 12.69
C GLU A 38 -13.48 1.13 11.79
N ILE A 39 -13.66 2.44 11.84
CA ILE A 39 -12.89 3.39 11.04
C ILE A 39 -12.06 4.25 11.98
N TYR A 40 -10.73 4.16 11.85
CA TYR A 40 -9.77 4.99 12.58
C TYR A 40 -9.20 6.01 11.61
N VAL A 41 -9.34 7.28 11.94
CA VAL A 41 -8.88 8.40 11.09
C VAL A 41 -7.82 9.19 11.84
N ARG A 42 -6.62 9.28 11.29
CA ARG A 42 -5.58 10.16 11.80
C ARG A 42 -5.39 11.35 10.84
N ASP A 43 -5.65 12.55 11.35
CA ASP A 43 -5.35 13.78 10.62
C ASP A 43 -3.89 14.21 10.84
N ASP A 44 -3.19 14.46 9.75
CA ASP A 44 -1.76 14.82 9.74
C ASP A 44 -1.53 16.35 9.80
N GLY A 45 -2.40 17.06 10.54
CA GLY A 45 -2.27 18.49 10.81
C GLY A 45 -2.86 19.37 9.72
N SER A 46 -4.07 19.05 9.26
CA SER A 46 -4.84 19.84 8.30
C SER A 46 -5.07 21.28 8.76
N LYS A 47 -5.13 22.17 7.78
CA LYS A 47 -5.36 23.62 7.99
C LYS A 47 -6.66 24.11 7.35
N ASP A 48 -7.35 23.27 6.61
CA ASP A 48 -8.66 23.47 6.01
C ASP A 48 -9.79 22.94 6.93
N ASN A 49 -11.01 22.77 6.41
CA ASN A 49 -12.13 22.26 7.19
C ASN A 49 -12.11 20.75 7.46
N THR A 50 -11.08 20.00 7.05
CA THR A 50 -10.99 18.56 7.26
C THR A 50 -11.25 18.16 8.71
N ILE A 51 -10.56 18.82 9.66
CA ILE A 51 -10.71 18.52 11.10
C ILE A 51 -12.15 18.69 11.57
N LYS A 52 -12.80 19.78 11.15
CA LYS A 52 -14.20 20.04 11.52
C LYS A 52 -15.14 18.93 11.00
N ILE A 53 -14.93 18.49 9.78
CA ILE A 53 -15.71 17.38 9.20
C ILE A 53 -15.50 16.11 10.00
N LEU A 54 -14.24 15.76 10.34
CA LEU A 54 -13.93 14.56 11.13
C LEU A 54 -14.53 14.60 12.53
N GLU A 55 -14.49 15.76 13.22
CA GLU A 55 -15.12 15.97 14.53
C GLU A 55 -16.64 15.77 14.48
N GLU A 56 -17.30 16.09 13.38
CA GLU A 56 -18.73 15.86 13.18
C GLU A 56 -19.06 14.37 13.08
N TYR A 57 -18.21 13.55 12.39
CA TYR A 57 -18.37 12.10 12.31
C TYR A 57 -18.03 11.41 13.63
N GLU A 58 -17.03 11.87 14.35
CA GLU A 58 -16.67 11.35 15.67
C GLU A 58 -17.78 11.56 16.69
N LYS A 59 -18.41 12.76 16.74
CA LYS A 59 -19.57 13.04 17.60
C LYS A 59 -20.77 12.11 17.33
N GLN A 60 -20.87 11.57 16.11
CA GLN A 60 -21.88 10.59 15.74
C GLN A 60 -21.45 9.15 16.04
N ASN A 61 -20.28 8.93 16.66
CA ASN A 61 -19.66 7.62 16.89
C ASN A 61 -19.46 6.79 15.61
N LYS A 62 -19.26 7.43 14.47
CA LYS A 62 -19.04 6.76 13.18
C LYS A 62 -17.58 6.47 12.89
N ILE A 63 -16.67 7.23 13.50
CA ILE A 63 -15.21 7.07 13.36
C ILE A 63 -14.52 7.29 14.71
N HIS A 64 -13.30 6.77 14.83
CA HIS A 64 -12.34 7.13 15.87
C HIS A 64 -11.37 8.13 15.30
N PHE A 65 -11.42 9.38 15.77
CA PHE A 65 -10.63 10.47 15.21
C PHE A 65 -9.43 10.82 16.07
N ILE A 66 -8.27 10.95 15.46
CA ILE A 66 -7.01 11.32 16.09
C ILE A 66 -6.41 12.54 15.38
N LYS A 67 -6.31 13.65 16.10
CA LYS A 67 -5.67 14.87 15.59
C LYS A 67 -4.17 14.83 15.85
N GLY A 68 -3.38 14.82 14.76
CA GLY A 68 -1.92 14.79 14.82
C GLY A 68 -1.25 16.08 14.36
N LYS A 69 0.08 16.10 14.49
CA LYS A 69 0.94 17.06 13.77
C LYS A 69 1.38 16.43 12.46
N ASN A 70 1.74 17.26 11.47
CA ASN A 70 2.25 16.76 10.20
C ASN A 70 3.57 16.00 10.39
N VAL A 71 3.51 14.69 10.14
CA VAL A 71 4.66 13.76 10.23
C VAL A 71 4.92 13.06 8.90
N GLY A 72 4.09 13.33 7.89
CA GLY A 72 4.14 12.72 6.56
C GLY A 72 3.42 11.38 6.47
N VAL A 73 3.05 11.01 5.24
CA VAL A 73 2.13 9.91 4.93
C VAL A 73 2.53 8.57 5.57
N VAL A 74 3.79 8.16 5.45
CA VAL A 74 4.26 6.86 6.00
C VAL A 74 4.06 6.78 7.50
N LYS A 75 4.45 7.84 8.21
CA LYS A 75 4.35 7.87 9.67
C LYS A 75 2.92 8.08 10.13
N SER A 76 2.10 8.81 9.37
CA SER A 76 0.68 8.99 9.65
C SER A 76 -0.08 7.67 9.61
N PHE A 77 0.10 6.86 8.58
CA PHE A 77 -0.48 5.51 8.51
C PHE A 77 0.07 4.57 9.59
N TYR A 78 1.36 4.63 9.89
CA TYR A 78 1.97 3.84 10.96
C TYR A 78 1.35 4.17 12.33
N GLU A 79 1.22 5.44 12.69
CA GLU A 79 0.62 5.86 13.96
C GLU A 79 -0.87 5.48 14.03
N CYS A 80 -1.61 5.58 12.93
CA CYS A 80 -3.00 5.10 12.85
C CYS A 80 -3.08 3.59 13.08
N LEU A 81 -2.26 2.80 12.40
CA LEU A 81 -2.19 1.35 12.58
C LEU A 81 -1.78 0.96 14.01
N GLN A 82 -0.85 1.67 14.62
CA GLN A 82 -0.40 1.41 15.99
C GLN A 82 -1.54 1.56 17.01
N LEU A 83 -2.40 2.57 16.84
CA LEU A 83 -3.58 2.78 17.68
C LEU A 83 -4.65 1.69 17.46
N ALA A 84 -4.80 1.24 16.22
CA ALA A 84 -5.79 0.23 15.82
C ALA A 84 -5.40 -1.21 16.20
N TYR A 85 -4.11 -1.52 16.28
CA TYR A 85 -3.54 -2.87 16.26
C TYR A 85 -4.15 -3.87 17.24
N ASN A 86 -4.41 -3.46 18.48
CA ASN A 86 -4.93 -4.37 19.51
C ASN A 86 -6.43 -4.68 19.37
N ASN A 87 -7.13 -3.93 18.52
CA ASN A 87 -8.58 -3.91 18.47
C ASN A 87 -9.18 -4.67 17.28
N ALA A 88 -8.37 -5.27 16.41
CA ALA A 88 -8.85 -5.98 15.22
C ALA A 88 -8.00 -7.19 14.83
N ASP A 89 -8.55 -8.00 13.93
CA ASP A 89 -7.91 -9.17 13.31
C ASP A 89 -7.33 -8.82 11.94
N PHE A 90 -7.97 -7.86 11.24
CA PHE A 90 -7.55 -7.37 9.93
C PHE A 90 -7.54 -5.84 9.90
N PHE A 91 -6.79 -5.31 8.95
CA PHE A 91 -6.60 -3.87 8.73
C PHE A 91 -6.68 -3.54 7.25
N ALA A 92 -7.14 -2.32 6.93
CA ALA A 92 -7.09 -1.77 5.58
C ALA A 92 -6.50 -0.37 5.62
N TYR A 93 -5.72 0.00 4.59
CA TYR A 93 -5.33 1.39 4.39
C TYR A 93 -6.35 2.11 3.52
N CYS A 94 -6.55 3.40 3.79
CA CYS A 94 -7.51 4.24 3.10
C CYS A 94 -6.97 5.66 2.93
N ASP A 95 -6.90 6.15 1.69
CA ASP A 95 -6.66 7.55 1.40
C ASP A 95 -7.96 8.36 1.57
N GLN A 96 -7.87 9.68 1.59
CA GLN A 96 -8.99 10.57 1.95
C GLN A 96 -9.89 10.98 0.77
N ASP A 97 -9.53 10.64 -0.47
CA ASP A 97 -10.04 11.30 -1.68
C ASP A 97 -10.57 10.34 -2.77
N ASP A 98 -10.75 9.07 -2.43
CA ASP A 98 -11.30 8.04 -3.32
C ASP A 98 -12.76 7.71 -3.00
N LYS A 99 -13.27 6.62 -3.60
CA LYS A 99 -14.55 6.02 -3.23
C LYS A 99 -14.44 4.49 -3.31
N TRP A 100 -14.78 3.80 -2.22
CA TRP A 100 -14.76 2.35 -2.19
C TRP A 100 -16.07 1.75 -2.71
N HIS A 101 -15.96 0.58 -3.37
CA HIS A 101 -17.12 -0.25 -3.67
C HIS A 101 -17.66 -0.87 -2.38
N GLU A 102 -18.95 -1.05 -2.27
CA GLU A 102 -19.64 -1.52 -1.05
C GLU A 102 -19.19 -2.91 -0.60
N ASP A 103 -18.77 -3.77 -1.53
CA ASP A 103 -18.35 -5.15 -1.29
C ASP A 103 -16.82 -5.35 -1.12
N LYS A 104 -16.04 -4.26 -1.10
CA LYS A 104 -14.57 -4.33 -1.04
C LYS A 104 -14.06 -5.13 0.15
N ILE A 105 -14.57 -4.84 1.34
CA ILE A 105 -14.11 -5.48 2.58
C ILE A 105 -14.56 -6.95 2.60
N GLU A 106 -15.79 -7.24 2.23
CA GLU A 106 -16.31 -8.60 2.17
C GLU A 106 -15.49 -9.50 1.25
N LYS A 107 -15.16 -9.02 0.03
CA LYS A 107 -14.28 -9.72 -0.92
C LYS A 107 -12.90 -9.99 -0.33
N ALA A 108 -12.30 -8.99 0.30
CA ALA A 108 -10.98 -9.12 0.88
C ALA A 108 -10.95 -10.11 2.05
N ILE A 109 -11.87 -10.00 3.00
CA ILE A 109 -11.95 -10.88 4.17
C ILE A 109 -12.23 -12.33 3.76
N THR A 110 -13.13 -12.56 2.81
CA THR A 110 -13.39 -13.90 2.27
C THR A 110 -12.09 -14.56 1.78
N LYS A 111 -11.31 -13.87 0.93
CA LYS A 111 -10.05 -14.41 0.38
C LYS A 111 -8.95 -14.56 1.41
N LEU A 112 -8.87 -13.66 2.40
CA LEU A 112 -7.87 -13.70 3.47
C LEU A 112 -8.17 -14.80 4.50
N SER A 113 -9.45 -15.01 4.86
CA SER A 113 -9.87 -15.99 5.86
C SER A 113 -9.63 -17.44 5.42
N GLU A 114 -9.54 -17.69 4.11
CA GLU A 114 -9.16 -19.01 3.58
C GLU A 114 -7.69 -19.40 3.83
N LYS A 115 -6.87 -18.47 4.28
CA LYS A 115 -5.43 -18.68 4.43
C LYS A 115 -5.03 -18.76 5.89
N SER A 116 -3.90 -19.42 6.17
CA SER A 116 -3.34 -19.45 7.53
C SER A 116 -3.02 -18.05 8.03
N GLN A 117 -3.55 -17.68 9.20
CA GLN A 117 -3.33 -16.37 9.83
C GLN A 117 -1.97 -16.28 10.57
N GLU A 118 -1.20 -17.37 10.60
CA GLU A 118 0.12 -17.44 11.26
C GLU A 118 1.25 -16.78 10.46
N ILE A 119 0.99 -16.43 9.20
CA ILE A 119 1.95 -15.76 8.31
C ILE A 119 1.41 -14.38 7.89
N PRO A 120 2.28 -13.43 7.50
CA PRO A 120 1.86 -12.15 6.94
C PRO A 120 1.02 -12.34 5.67
N LEU A 121 -0.20 -11.83 5.66
CA LEU A 121 -1.12 -11.87 4.52
C LEU A 121 -1.44 -10.46 4.05
N LEU A 122 -1.36 -10.24 2.74
CA LEU A 122 -1.79 -9.01 2.07
C LEU A 122 -2.72 -9.35 0.92
N TYR A 123 -3.93 -8.79 0.95
CA TYR A 123 -4.84 -8.71 -0.18
C TYR A 123 -4.71 -7.33 -0.83
N PHE A 124 -4.72 -7.28 -2.16
CA PHE A 124 -4.93 -6.05 -2.93
C PHE A 124 -5.67 -6.35 -4.23
N SER A 125 -6.30 -5.33 -4.79
CA SER A 125 -7.14 -5.45 -5.98
C SER A 125 -6.74 -4.48 -7.08
N GLU A 126 -7.33 -4.66 -8.28
CA GLU A 126 -7.41 -3.59 -9.27
C GLU A 126 -8.31 -2.46 -8.77
N PHE A 127 -8.26 -1.32 -9.45
CA PHE A 127 -9.10 -0.15 -9.19
C PHE A 127 -9.43 0.55 -10.50
N ASN A 128 -10.44 1.40 -10.48
CA ASN A 128 -10.81 2.24 -11.59
C ASN A 128 -10.17 3.62 -11.45
N TYR A 129 -9.47 4.10 -12.46
CA TYR A 129 -9.10 5.50 -12.55
C TYR A 129 -10.32 6.33 -12.89
N CYS A 130 -10.57 7.38 -12.11
CA CYS A 130 -11.65 8.33 -12.31
C CYS A 130 -11.13 9.77 -12.36
N ASP A 131 -11.90 10.66 -12.96
CA ASP A 131 -11.65 12.10 -12.86
C ASP A 131 -12.06 12.67 -11.47
N GLU A 132 -11.98 13.98 -11.29
CA GLU A 132 -12.35 14.65 -10.04
C GLU A 132 -13.82 14.42 -9.64
N ASN A 133 -14.71 14.14 -10.58
CA ASN A 133 -16.15 13.96 -10.40
C ASN A 133 -16.55 12.46 -10.36
N LEU A 134 -15.57 11.55 -10.22
CA LEU A 134 -15.75 10.09 -10.29
C LEU A 134 -16.27 9.56 -11.63
N ASN A 135 -16.13 10.31 -12.73
CA ASN A 135 -16.37 9.75 -14.05
C ASN A 135 -15.26 8.74 -14.37
N PHE A 136 -15.64 7.53 -14.77
CA PHE A 136 -14.73 6.45 -15.13
C PHE A 136 -13.84 6.85 -16.31
N LEU A 137 -12.54 6.64 -16.17
CA LEU A 137 -11.54 6.85 -17.24
C LEU A 137 -11.05 5.53 -17.82
N ASN A 138 -10.50 4.66 -16.96
CA ASN A 138 -10.04 3.33 -17.33
C ASN A 138 -9.79 2.48 -16.09
N LYS A 139 -9.88 1.18 -16.24
CA LYS A 139 -9.46 0.23 -15.20
C LYS A 139 -7.92 0.20 -15.10
N SER A 140 -7.41 0.05 -13.91
CA SER A 140 -6.00 -0.23 -13.69
C SER A 140 -5.62 -1.59 -14.32
N ASN A 141 -4.35 -1.82 -14.53
CA ASN A 141 -3.82 -3.09 -15.01
C ASN A 141 -2.41 -3.20 -14.44
N ILE A 142 -2.37 -3.40 -13.11
CA ILE A 142 -1.13 -3.28 -12.34
C ILE A 142 -0.34 -4.58 -12.29
N ASN A 143 -1.01 -5.72 -12.33
CA ASN A 143 -0.39 -7.03 -12.14
C ASN A 143 -0.36 -7.89 -13.42
N LYS A 144 0.44 -7.50 -14.40
CA LYS A 144 0.53 -8.18 -15.71
C LYS A 144 1.32 -9.49 -15.70
N LYS A 145 2.23 -9.68 -14.74
CA LYS A 145 3.20 -10.77 -14.72
C LYS A 145 3.22 -11.54 -13.41
N GLY A 146 2.23 -11.33 -12.57
CA GLY A 146 2.15 -11.93 -11.24
C GLY A 146 2.95 -11.17 -10.17
N THR A 147 2.62 -11.47 -8.92
CA THR A 147 3.29 -10.95 -7.74
C THR A 147 4.47 -11.83 -7.36
N SER A 148 5.55 -11.24 -6.88
CA SER A 148 6.72 -12.00 -6.43
C SER A 148 7.62 -11.16 -5.52
N PHE A 149 8.46 -11.81 -4.72
CA PHE A 149 9.43 -11.09 -3.90
C PHE A 149 10.44 -10.30 -4.75
N GLN A 150 10.93 -10.87 -5.86
CA GLN A 150 11.86 -10.16 -6.75
C GLN A 150 11.24 -8.89 -7.34
N ASN A 151 9.93 -8.90 -7.62
CA ASN A 151 9.23 -7.70 -8.06
C ASN A 151 9.09 -6.69 -6.92
N SER A 152 8.66 -7.13 -5.74
CA SER A 152 8.37 -6.26 -4.61
C SER A 152 9.56 -5.43 -4.13
N ILE A 153 10.80 -5.89 -4.32
CA ILE A 153 12.01 -5.13 -3.90
C ILE A 153 12.31 -3.91 -4.78
N VAL A 154 11.77 -3.82 -5.98
CA VAL A 154 12.05 -2.73 -6.95
C VAL A 154 10.81 -2.03 -7.48
N GLU A 155 9.62 -2.56 -7.21
CA GLU A 155 8.35 -2.03 -7.70
C GLU A 155 7.23 -2.36 -6.71
N CYS A 156 6.39 -1.36 -6.41
CA CYS A 156 5.16 -1.58 -5.68
C CYS A 156 4.03 -1.89 -6.67
N LEU A 157 3.36 -3.03 -6.51
CA LEU A 157 2.16 -3.38 -7.27
C LEU A 157 0.90 -3.11 -6.47
N SER A 158 0.95 -3.21 -5.15
CA SER A 158 -0.18 -2.89 -4.30
C SER A 158 -0.28 -1.38 -4.09
N PHE A 159 -1.45 -0.85 -4.27
CA PHE A 159 -1.75 0.54 -3.91
C PHE A 159 -2.45 0.52 -2.55
N GLY A 160 -2.01 1.36 -1.61
CA GLY A 160 -2.53 1.41 -0.25
C GLY A 160 -4.05 1.44 -0.19
N ILE A 161 -4.67 2.19 -1.10
CA ILE A 161 -6.13 2.29 -1.25
C ILE A 161 -6.86 0.96 -1.48
N THR A 162 -6.15 -0.07 -1.95
CA THR A 162 -6.71 -1.40 -2.23
C THR A 162 -6.32 -2.43 -1.19
N GLU A 163 -5.36 -2.12 -0.31
CA GLU A 163 -4.77 -3.07 0.62
C GLU A 163 -5.69 -3.43 1.79
N VAL A 164 -5.81 -4.74 2.04
CA VAL A 164 -6.36 -5.31 3.27
C VAL A 164 -5.39 -6.39 3.75
N PHE A 165 -5.09 -6.43 5.05
CA PHE A 165 -4.08 -7.32 5.58
C PHE A 165 -4.39 -7.81 7.00
N ASN A 166 -3.76 -8.94 7.37
CA ASN A 166 -4.01 -9.57 8.65
C ASN A 166 -3.15 -8.99 9.78
N LYS A 167 -3.50 -9.33 11.01
CA LYS A 167 -2.80 -8.92 12.23
C LYS A 167 -1.31 -9.30 12.22
N LYS A 168 -0.96 -10.42 11.58
CA LYS A 168 0.45 -10.87 11.50
C LYS A 168 1.29 -9.94 10.63
N LEU A 169 0.74 -9.40 9.53
CA LEU A 169 1.42 -8.38 8.75
C LEU A 169 1.49 -7.04 9.49
N ALA A 170 0.41 -6.63 10.16
CA ALA A 170 0.40 -5.43 10.99
C ALA A 170 1.48 -5.47 12.08
N GLU A 171 1.65 -6.61 12.76
CA GLU A 171 2.73 -6.85 13.73
C GLU A 171 4.12 -6.61 13.12
N LYS A 172 4.38 -7.17 11.94
CA LYS A 172 5.67 -7.02 11.25
C LYS A 172 5.93 -5.57 10.83
N ILE A 173 4.91 -4.86 10.35
CA ILE A 173 4.99 -3.44 10.00
C ILE A 173 5.34 -2.61 11.23
N LEU A 174 4.62 -2.79 12.34
CA LEU A 174 4.82 -2.02 13.57
C LEU A 174 6.19 -2.29 14.20
N ASN A 175 6.64 -3.55 14.24
CA ASN A 175 7.95 -3.91 14.75
C ASN A 175 9.10 -3.37 13.89
N SER A 176 8.84 -3.01 12.64
CA SER A 176 9.87 -2.49 11.74
C SER A 176 10.13 -0.99 11.89
N GLY A 177 9.22 -0.21 12.48
CA GLY A 177 9.28 1.25 12.53
C GLY A 177 9.23 1.89 11.14
N THR A 178 9.36 3.22 11.06
CA THR A 178 9.11 4.00 9.83
C THR A 178 10.36 4.45 9.08
N ASP A 179 11.55 4.36 9.67
CA ASP A 179 12.78 4.86 9.06
C ASP A 179 13.15 4.08 7.80
N ASN A 180 13.63 4.79 6.77
CA ASN A 180 14.06 4.20 5.51
C ASN A 180 12.98 3.37 4.80
N ILE A 181 11.72 3.78 4.90
CA ILE A 181 10.58 3.23 4.15
C ILE A 181 10.18 4.25 3.08
N CYS A 182 10.04 3.81 1.84
CA CYS A 182 9.62 4.68 0.74
C CYS A 182 8.13 5.04 0.84
N PHE A 183 7.28 4.02 1.00
CA PHE A 183 5.84 4.13 1.15
C PHE A 183 5.33 3.00 2.04
N HIS A 184 4.25 3.25 2.78
CA HIS A 184 3.66 2.31 3.73
C HIS A 184 3.11 1.04 3.05
N ASP A 185 2.43 1.21 1.92
CA ASP A 185 1.90 0.14 1.06
C ASP A 185 3.03 -0.71 0.45
N TRP A 186 4.07 -0.07 -0.10
CA TRP A 186 5.21 -0.81 -0.63
C TRP A 186 5.90 -1.65 0.44
N TRP A 187 5.98 -1.15 1.66
CA TRP A 187 6.56 -1.89 2.78
C TRP A 187 5.74 -3.12 3.14
N ALA A 188 4.40 -2.98 3.21
CA ALA A 188 3.48 -4.08 3.44
C ALA A 188 3.59 -5.15 2.35
N TYR A 189 3.66 -4.74 1.07
CA TYR A 189 3.86 -5.62 -0.06
C TYR A 189 5.19 -6.38 0.00
N MET A 190 6.30 -5.71 0.30
CA MET A 190 7.60 -6.36 0.44
C MET A 190 7.62 -7.43 1.55
N ILE A 191 7.04 -7.14 2.71
CA ILE A 191 6.97 -8.09 3.82
C ILE A 191 6.17 -9.33 3.39
N SER A 192 4.97 -9.12 2.88
CA SER A 192 4.08 -10.23 2.49
C SER A 192 4.65 -11.07 1.35
N ALA A 193 5.24 -10.45 0.35
CA ALA A 193 5.85 -11.15 -0.78
C ALA A 193 7.11 -11.96 -0.38
N GLY A 194 7.83 -11.51 0.65
CA GLY A 194 9.07 -12.16 1.07
C GLY A 194 8.90 -13.28 2.07
N ILE A 195 8.08 -13.09 3.10
CA ILE A 195 7.93 -13.99 4.24
C ILE A 195 6.48 -14.40 4.54
N GLY A 196 5.56 -14.03 3.68
CA GLY A 196 4.13 -14.30 3.80
C GLY A 196 3.49 -14.72 2.49
N LYS A 197 2.29 -14.21 2.25
CA LYS A 197 1.53 -14.44 1.02
C LYS A 197 0.82 -13.17 0.56
N VAL A 198 0.86 -12.95 -0.75
CA VAL A 198 0.12 -11.89 -1.44
C VAL A 198 -1.05 -12.52 -2.18
N ILE A 199 -2.22 -11.92 -2.05
CA ILE A 199 -3.47 -12.32 -2.70
C ILE A 199 -3.91 -11.15 -3.58
N TYR A 200 -3.90 -11.38 -4.89
CA TYR A 200 -4.31 -10.39 -5.87
C TYR A 200 -5.71 -10.68 -6.38
N ASP A 201 -6.49 -9.63 -6.53
CA ASP A 201 -7.82 -9.66 -7.11
C ASP A 201 -7.88 -8.84 -8.39
N GLU A 202 -8.33 -9.46 -9.48
CA GLU A 202 -8.48 -8.78 -10.77
C GLU A 202 -9.69 -7.83 -10.80
N GLU A 203 -10.63 -7.95 -9.88
CA GLU A 203 -11.77 -7.05 -9.79
C GLU A 203 -11.36 -5.70 -9.21
N ALA A 204 -11.89 -4.61 -9.77
CA ALA A 204 -11.73 -3.29 -9.18
C ALA A 204 -12.63 -3.16 -7.95
N THR A 205 -12.08 -2.63 -6.85
CA THR A 205 -12.83 -2.42 -5.61
C THR A 205 -12.83 -0.96 -5.15
N VAL A 206 -12.19 -0.07 -5.90
CA VAL A 206 -12.03 1.34 -5.58
C VAL A 206 -12.14 2.19 -6.84
N GLU A 207 -12.87 3.29 -6.75
CA GLU A 207 -12.83 4.40 -7.70
C GLU A 207 -11.72 5.36 -7.26
N TYR A 208 -10.54 5.26 -7.92
CA TYR A 208 -9.36 6.06 -7.64
C TYR A 208 -9.46 7.42 -8.33
N ARG A 209 -9.61 8.46 -7.53
CA ARG A 209 -9.80 9.84 -7.99
C ARG A 209 -8.48 10.47 -8.40
N ARG A 210 -8.42 11.02 -9.62
CA ARG A 210 -7.28 11.81 -10.09
C ARG A 210 -7.54 13.29 -9.86
N THR A 211 -6.93 13.86 -8.83
CA THR A 211 -7.13 15.26 -8.42
C THR A 211 -6.05 16.21 -8.94
N GLY A 212 -5.09 15.72 -9.73
CA GLY A 212 -3.92 16.52 -10.16
C GLY A 212 -2.85 16.67 -9.06
N ASN A 213 -3.20 16.50 -7.80
CA ASN A 213 -2.32 16.61 -6.64
C ASN A 213 -1.88 15.24 -6.08
N ASN A 214 -2.28 14.14 -6.71
CA ASN A 214 -1.91 12.80 -6.27
C ASN A 214 -0.37 12.62 -6.26
N VAL A 215 0.14 11.88 -5.30
CA VAL A 215 1.57 11.56 -5.15
C VAL A 215 2.09 10.75 -6.34
N SER A 216 1.25 9.95 -6.97
CA SER A 216 1.56 9.26 -8.22
C SER A 216 1.59 10.25 -9.39
N PRO A 217 2.47 10.06 -10.42
CA PRO A 217 2.63 10.98 -11.54
C PRO A 217 1.37 11.01 -12.42
N SER A 218 0.33 11.67 -11.94
CA SER A 218 -0.93 11.87 -12.65
C SER A 218 -0.72 12.80 -13.86
N GLY A 219 -1.32 12.45 -14.99
CA GLY A 219 -1.38 13.33 -16.18
C GLY A 219 -0.24 13.20 -17.18
N LYS A 220 0.85 12.46 -16.89
CA LYS A 220 1.90 12.21 -17.87
C LYS A 220 1.65 10.89 -18.59
N VAL A 221 1.51 10.95 -19.91
CA VAL A 221 1.30 9.75 -20.78
C VAL A 221 2.39 9.67 -21.86
N GLY A 222 2.62 8.46 -22.39
CA GLY A 222 3.53 8.25 -23.51
C GLY A 222 4.97 8.73 -23.24
N ILE A 223 5.52 9.47 -24.18
CA ILE A 223 6.92 9.95 -24.16
C ILE A 223 7.21 10.84 -22.96
N GLN A 224 6.30 11.68 -22.54
CA GLN A 224 6.48 12.59 -21.39
C GLN A 224 6.64 11.80 -20.07
N LEU A 225 5.91 10.71 -19.91
CA LEU A 225 6.06 9.82 -18.77
C LEU A 225 7.44 9.14 -18.78
N GLN A 226 7.91 8.70 -19.96
CA GLN A 226 9.21 8.06 -20.07
C GLN A 226 10.35 9.03 -19.79
N ILE A 227 10.29 10.26 -20.30
CA ILE A 227 11.27 11.31 -20.02
C ILE A 227 11.29 11.64 -18.50
N TYR A 228 10.12 11.74 -17.87
CA TYR A 228 10.02 11.95 -16.42
C TYR A 228 10.67 10.80 -15.64
N ARG A 229 10.40 9.55 -16.02
CA ARG A 229 10.98 8.35 -15.39
C ARG A 229 12.50 8.33 -15.55
N ILE A 230 13.01 8.59 -16.75
CA ILE A 230 14.46 8.68 -17.02
C ILE A 230 15.12 9.79 -16.19
N LYS A 231 14.52 10.99 -16.12
CA LYS A 231 15.03 12.08 -15.28
C LYS A 231 15.05 11.72 -13.81
N LYS A 232 13.97 11.11 -13.30
CA LYS A 232 13.88 10.63 -11.92
C LYS A 232 14.89 9.52 -11.62
N PHE A 233 15.18 8.69 -12.62
CA PHE A 233 16.21 7.65 -12.58
C PHE A 233 17.61 8.26 -12.49
N LEU A 234 17.97 9.16 -13.38
CA LEU A 234 19.34 9.70 -13.48
C LEU A 234 19.67 10.70 -12.36
N PHE A 235 18.72 11.52 -11.94
CA PHE A 235 18.96 12.68 -11.07
C PHE A 235 18.22 12.63 -9.73
N GLY A 236 17.36 11.64 -9.50
CA GLY A 236 16.54 11.54 -8.30
C GLY A 236 17.18 10.73 -7.17
N LYS A 237 16.82 11.07 -5.93
CA LYS A 237 17.14 10.24 -4.75
C LYS A 237 16.39 8.89 -4.71
N TYR A 238 15.58 8.62 -5.73
CA TYR A 238 14.65 7.45 -5.76
C TYR A 238 15.38 6.12 -5.54
N PHE A 239 16.47 5.88 -6.27
CA PHE A 239 17.25 4.64 -6.11
C PHE A 239 18.01 4.57 -4.78
N LYS A 240 18.40 5.71 -4.22
CA LYS A 240 18.99 5.74 -2.88
C LYS A 240 17.96 5.27 -1.86
N ASN A 241 16.76 5.82 -1.88
CA ASN A 241 15.68 5.46 -0.95
C ASN A 241 15.28 3.98 -1.08
N ILE A 242 15.16 3.47 -2.33
CA ILE A 242 14.87 2.04 -2.54
C ILE A 242 15.97 1.16 -1.95
N ARG A 243 17.24 1.51 -2.15
CA ARG A 243 18.36 0.76 -1.57
C ARG A 243 18.34 0.79 -0.04
N GLU A 244 18.02 1.91 0.56
CA GLU A 244 17.89 2.02 2.01
C GLU A 244 16.75 1.14 2.52
N GLN A 245 15.60 1.13 1.83
CA GLN A 245 14.47 0.24 2.13
C GLN A 245 14.84 -1.25 2.00
N ILE A 246 15.52 -1.65 0.92
CA ILE A 246 16.02 -3.02 0.71
C ILE A 246 16.95 -3.44 1.85
N ASN A 247 17.83 -2.55 2.30
CA ASN A 247 18.75 -2.87 3.38
C ASN A 247 18.07 -3.00 4.72
N LYS A 248 17.13 -2.14 5.02
CA LYS A 248 16.27 -2.27 6.19
C LYS A 248 15.56 -3.62 6.17
N TYR A 249 14.96 -3.99 5.04
CA TYR A 249 14.30 -5.27 4.87
C TYR A 249 15.25 -6.44 5.13
N LYS A 250 16.45 -6.40 4.54
CA LYS A 250 17.47 -7.42 4.73
C LYS A 250 17.87 -7.59 6.20
N VAL A 251 18.11 -6.48 6.91
CA VAL A 251 18.47 -6.51 8.34
C VAL A 251 17.37 -7.15 9.17
N GLN A 252 16.12 -6.81 8.91
CA GLN A 252 15.00 -7.25 9.72
C GLN A 252 14.52 -8.67 9.41
N PHE A 253 14.43 -9.04 8.14
CA PHE A 253 13.72 -10.23 7.70
C PHE A 253 14.58 -11.31 7.03
N SER A 254 15.89 -11.11 6.85
CA SER A 254 16.73 -12.06 6.13
C SER A 254 16.76 -13.47 6.74
N LYS A 255 16.53 -13.60 8.04
CA LYS A 255 16.49 -14.91 8.73
C LYS A 255 15.22 -15.69 8.35
N GLU A 256 14.13 -15.01 8.07
CA GLU A 256 12.82 -15.60 7.71
C GLU A 256 12.71 -15.91 6.21
N LEU A 257 13.56 -15.33 5.36
CA LEU A 257 13.56 -15.57 3.93
C LEU A 257 14.01 -16.98 3.56
N ASN A 258 13.37 -17.56 2.53
CA ASN A 258 13.85 -18.77 1.88
C ASN A 258 15.17 -18.53 1.14
N LYS A 259 15.83 -19.62 0.70
CA LYS A 259 17.15 -19.55 0.02
C LYS A 259 17.15 -18.69 -1.26
N GLU A 260 16.06 -18.76 -2.04
CA GLU A 260 15.93 -17.98 -3.29
C GLU A 260 15.80 -16.48 -2.97
N ASN A 261 14.90 -16.10 -2.09
CA ASN A 261 14.68 -14.72 -1.69
C ASN A 261 15.91 -14.11 -1.01
N LYS A 262 16.69 -14.89 -0.24
CA LYS A 262 17.99 -14.45 0.28
C LYS A 262 18.98 -14.08 -0.82
N LYS A 263 19.08 -14.89 -1.87
CA LYS A 263 19.96 -14.58 -3.02
C LYS A 263 19.52 -13.30 -3.73
N ILE A 264 18.20 -13.12 -3.87
CA ILE A 264 17.63 -11.93 -4.52
C ILE A 264 17.94 -10.66 -3.73
N ILE A 265 17.68 -10.64 -2.42
CA ILE A 265 17.93 -9.44 -1.61
C ILE A 265 19.44 -9.11 -1.53
N ASP A 266 20.32 -10.12 -1.52
CA ASP A 266 21.76 -9.93 -1.56
C ASP A 266 22.24 -9.29 -2.86
N LEU A 267 21.54 -9.57 -3.98
CA LEU A 267 21.84 -9.00 -5.28
C LEU A 267 21.62 -7.49 -5.32
N PHE A 268 20.62 -6.99 -4.57
CA PHE A 268 20.23 -5.56 -4.52
C PHE A 268 20.77 -4.82 -3.30
N SER A 269 21.46 -5.50 -2.37
CA SER A 269 22.00 -4.87 -1.16
C SER A 269 23.20 -3.95 -1.46
N ILE A 270 23.42 -2.99 -0.58
CA ILE A 270 24.08 -1.69 -0.64
C ILE A 270 25.37 -1.56 -1.42
N LYS A 271 26.25 -2.52 -1.40
CA LYS A 271 27.56 -2.26 -2.06
C LYS A 271 27.41 -2.45 -3.55
N TYR A 272 27.65 -1.34 -4.30
CA TYR A 272 27.88 -1.44 -5.74
C TYR A 272 29.00 -2.43 -5.99
N SER A 273 28.73 -3.39 -6.86
CA SER A 273 29.71 -4.38 -7.29
C SER A 273 29.43 -4.68 -8.75
N PHE A 274 30.45 -4.56 -9.59
CA PHE A 274 30.38 -4.90 -11.00
C PHE A 274 29.85 -6.33 -11.22
N ILE A 275 30.29 -7.29 -10.37
CA ILE A 275 29.81 -8.67 -10.41
C ILE A 275 28.30 -8.77 -10.12
N LYS A 276 27.78 -7.97 -9.16
CA LYS A 276 26.34 -7.93 -8.87
C LYS A 276 25.54 -7.34 -10.02
N SER A 277 26.07 -6.30 -10.68
CA SER A 277 25.42 -5.72 -11.86
C SER A 277 25.33 -6.73 -13.00
N ILE A 278 26.39 -7.46 -13.31
CA ILE A 278 26.37 -8.54 -14.29
C ILE A 278 25.33 -9.60 -13.91
N LYS A 279 25.31 -10.04 -12.65
CA LYS A 279 24.31 -11.02 -12.17
C LYS A 279 22.89 -10.51 -12.29
N LYS A 280 22.62 -9.22 -12.10
CA LYS A 280 21.27 -8.63 -12.33
C LYS A 280 20.86 -8.68 -13.80
N VAL A 281 21.79 -8.32 -14.71
CA VAL A 281 21.55 -8.34 -16.17
C VAL A 281 21.13 -9.73 -16.62
N PHE A 282 21.82 -10.78 -16.16
CA PHE A 282 21.57 -12.16 -16.55
C PHE A 282 20.59 -12.92 -15.62
N TYR A 283 19.90 -12.23 -14.70
CA TYR A 283 18.93 -12.88 -13.86
C TYR A 283 17.72 -13.39 -14.68
N PRO A 284 17.31 -14.67 -14.56
CA PRO A 284 16.36 -15.28 -15.50
C PRO A 284 14.93 -14.78 -15.36
N LYS A 285 14.57 -14.24 -14.20
CA LYS A 285 13.21 -13.73 -13.93
C LYS A 285 13.19 -12.20 -14.00
N MET A 286 12.06 -11.63 -14.43
CA MET A 286 11.88 -10.18 -14.48
C MET A 286 11.59 -9.62 -13.09
N PHE A 287 12.09 -8.40 -12.84
CA PHE A 287 11.87 -7.66 -11.60
C PHE A 287 10.70 -6.68 -11.72
N ARG A 288 10.40 -6.17 -12.92
CA ARG A 288 9.37 -5.16 -13.14
C ARG A 288 8.32 -5.58 -14.15
N GLN A 289 7.11 -5.02 -14.01
CA GLN A 289 5.98 -5.31 -14.91
C GLN A 289 6.19 -4.74 -16.33
N ASN A 290 6.85 -3.58 -16.44
CA ASN A 290 7.13 -2.93 -17.71
C ASN A 290 8.55 -3.28 -18.21
N ILE A 291 8.71 -3.60 -19.50
CA ILE A 291 9.99 -4.04 -20.06
C ILE A 291 11.04 -2.92 -20.11
N ILE A 292 10.64 -1.66 -20.32
CA ILE A 292 11.55 -0.52 -20.33
C ILE A 292 12.08 -0.27 -18.91
N ASP A 293 11.18 -0.29 -17.92
CA ASP A 293 11.55 -0.14 -16.52
C ASP A 293 12.40 -1.32 -16.02
N GLU A 294 12.18 -2.52 -16.58
CA GLU A 294 13.00 -3.70 -16.31
C GLU A 294 14.44 -3.53 -16.79
N ILE A 295 14.64 -3.05 -18.02
CA ILE A 295 15.98 -2.78 -18.56
C ILE A 295 16.70 -1.77 -17.67
N MET A 296 16.04 -0.65 -17.32
CA MET A 296 16.61 0.36 -16.43
C MET A 296 16.96 -0.18 -15.04
N CYS A 297 16.20 -1.15 -14.53
CA CYS A 297 16.45 -1.75 -13.22
C CYS A 297 17.68 -2.66 -13.21
N ARG A 298 18.02 -3.27 -14.35
CA ARG A 298 19.14 -4.21 -14.47
C ARG A 298 20.50 -3.53 -14.67
N VAL A 299 20.50 -2.35 -15.25
CA VAL A 299 21.71 -1.52 -15.44
C VAL A 299 22.03 -0.73 -14.19
#